data_9bbb49cc3a446923b2071dba7af9c9fc
#
_entry.id   9bbb49cc3a446923b2071dba7af9c9fc
#
_cell.length_a   1.000
_cell.length_b   1.000
_cell.length_c   1.000
_cell.angle_alpha   90.00
_cell.angle_beta   90.00
_cell.angle_gamma   90.00
#
_symmetry.space_group_name_H-M   'P 1'
#
loop_
_entity.id
_entity.type
_entity.pdbx_description
1 polymer ?
#
loop_
_entity_poly.entity_id
_entity_poly.type
_entity_poly.pdbx_seq_one_letter_code
_entity_poly.pdbx_strand_id
1 'polypeptide(L)'
;MKIIQILGVYLLVVATASVFAFSNQADAAQNKSEVKNNNKKTYEYIAQEGDSYTKIVRKAVQIYGIKNKKDIGKARIVAIETKLTESAGWPLLEIGQKVKLEEDTIAKAIENAMKLNDKDLLAWQTYVPFVDFYTNNVGESKK
;
A
#
# COMPACT_ATOMS: atom_id res chain seq x y z
N MET A 1 -11.58 2.13 -57.46
CA MET A 1 -11.61 0.77 -58.06
C MET A 1 -11.10 -0.23 -57.01
N LYS A 2 -11.89 -1.26 -56.82
CA LYS A 2 -11.70 -2.54 -56.10
C LYS A 2 -11.85 -2.53 -54.61
N ILE A 3 -13.08 -2.80 -54.26
CA ILE A 3 -13.63 -3.41 -53.05
C ILE A 3 -13.12 -4.85 -52.98
N ILE A 4 -12.61 -5.26 -51.79
CA ILE A 4 -12.56 -6.69 -51.47
C ILE A 4 -13.18 -6.85 -50.07
N GLN A 5 -14.40 -7.39 -50.08
CA GLN A 5 -15.06 -8.01 -48.95
C GLN A 5 -14.40 -9.37 -48.69
N ILE A 6 -14.11 -9.70 -47.47
CA ILE A 6 -13.96 -11.09 -47.07
C ILE A 6 -14.85 -11.33 -45.86
N LEU A 7 -15.88 -12.08 -46.21
CA LEU A 7 -16.85 -12.77 -45.34
C LEU A 7 -16.19 -13.67 -44.29
N GLY A 8 -16.76 -13.65 -43.18
CA GLY A 8 -17.19 -14.60 -42.19
C GLY A 8 -16.56 -15.98 -42.09
N VAL A 9 -16.29 -16.39 -40.90
CA VAL A 9 -16.56 -17.76 -40.45
C VAL A 9 -16.98 -17.71 -39.00
N TYR A 10 -18.25 -17.99 -38.80
CA TYR A 10 -18.83 -18.43 -37.51
C TYR A 10 -18.35 -19.87 -37.26
N LEU A 11 -17.69 -20.14 -36.17
CA LEU A 11 -17.49 -21.50 -35.69
C LEU A 11 -18.21 -21.70 -34.38
N LEU A 12 -19.31 -22.36 -34.49
CA LEU A 12 -20.19 -22.85 -33.44
C LEU A 12 -19.56 -24.14 -32.91
N VAL A 13 -19.14 -24.19 -31.67
CA VAL A 13 -18.73 -25.42 -31.00
C VAL A 13 -19.70 -25.77 -29.89
N VAL A 14 -20.29 -26.92 -30.16
CA VAL A 14 -21.34 -27.61 -29.42
C VAL A 14 -20.84 -28.07 -28.04
N ALA A 15 -21.70 -27.92 -27.03
CA ALA A 15 -21.58 -28.49 -25.72
C ALA A 15 -21.55 -30.03 -25.76
N THR A 16 -20.61 -30.61 -25.03
CA THR A 16 -20.74 -32.00 -24.60
C THR A 16 -20.62 -32.03 -23.06
N ALA A 17 -21.72 -32.30 -22.43
CA ALA A 17 -21.84 -32.69 -21.06
C ALA A 17 -21.23 -34.08 -20.86
N SER A 18 -20.23 -34.20 -20.04
CA SER A 18 -19.75 -35.49 -19.52
C SER A 18 -19.98 -35.54 -18.04
N VAL A 19 -21.02 -36.29 -17.68
CA VAL A 19 -21.30 -36.74 -16.33
C VAL A 19 -20.30 -37.83 -16.00
N PHE A 20 -19.45 -37.61 -15.00
CA PHE A 20 -18.72 -38.69 -14.36
C PHE A 20 -19.14 -38.83 -12.92
N ALA A 21 -19.58 -40.06 -12.65
CA ALA A 21 -20.12 -40.55 -11.41
C ALA A 21 -19.04 -40.66 -10.32
N PHE A 22 -19.53 -40.54 -9.10
CA PHE A 22 -18.89 -40.79 -7.81
C PHE A 22 -18.03 -42.05 -7.75
N SER A 23 -16.84 -41.92 -7.19
CA SER A 23 -16.26 -42.96 -6.37
C SER A 23 -15.60 -42.31 -5.15
N ASN A 24 -16.16 -42.59 -3.99
CA ASN A 24 -15.56 -42.36 -2.68
C ASN A 24 -14.25 -43.13 -2.57
N GLN A 25 -13.16 -42.40 -2.36
CA GLN A 25 -12.00 -42.97 -1.65
C GLN A 25 -11.45 -41.88 -0.74
N ALA A 26 -11.61 -42.13 0.54
CA ALA A 26 -10.98 -41.41 1.60
C ALA A 26 -9.48 -41.67 1.55
N ASP A 27 -8.70 -40.64 1.25
CA ASP A 27 -7.30 -40.60 1.64
C ASP A 27 -7.07 -39.24 2.32
N ALA A 28 -6.85 -39.38 3.63
CA ALA A 28 -6.49 -38.29 4.52
C ALA A 28 -5.05 -37.87 4.23
N ALA A 29 -4.88 -37.02 3.20
CA ALA A 29 -3.70 -36.19 3.08
C ALA A 29 -3.97 -34.92 3.89
N GLN A 30 -3.44 -34.89 5.11
CA GLN A 30 -3.30 -33.68 5.92
C GLN A 30 -2.54 -32.64 5.11
N ASN A 31 -3.30 -31.82 4.39
CA ASN A 31 -2.77 -30.57 3.89
C ASN A 31 -2.68 -29.63 5.09
N LYS A 32 -1.53 -29.71 5.76
CA LYS A 32 -1.12 -28.80 6.82
C LYS A 32 -0.93 -27.44 6.14
N SER A 33 -2.04 -26.74 5.95
CA SER A 33 -2.00 -25.31 5.66
C SER A 33 -1.26 -24.68 6.82
N GLU A 34 0.03 -24.42 6.63
CA GLU A 34 0.75 -23.51 7.49
C GLU A 34 0.00 -22.18 7.43
N VAL A 35 -0.83 -21.96 8.42
CA VAL A 35 -1.28 -20.64 8.79
C VAL A 35 0.00 -19.88 9.15
N LYS A 36 0.62 -19.25 8.16
CA LYS A 36 1.60 -18.20 8.40
C LYS A 36 0.87 -17.14 9.21
N ASN A 37 1.03 -17.25 10.51
CA ASN A 37 0.64 -16.23 11.46
C ASN A 37 1.58 -15.05 11.21
N ASN A 38 1.31 -14.35 10.11
CA ASN A 38 1.95 -13.08 9.78
C ASN A 38 1.41 -12.07 10.79
N ASN A 39 2.04 -12.00 11.96
CA ASN A 39 1.94 -10.85 12.86
C ASN A 39 2.51 -9.62 12.11
N LYS A 40 1.78 -9.15 11.09
CA LYS A 40 2.10 -7.91 10.40
C LYS A 40 2.05 -6.79 11.43
N LYS A 41 3.20 -6.26 11.73
CA LYS A 41 3.30 -5.08 12.59
C LYS A 41 2.59 -3.93 11.90
N THR A 42 1.72 -3.27 12.65
CA THR A 42 0.86 -2.19 12.15
C THR A 42 0.99 -0.99 13.07
N TYR A 43 1.14 0.19 12.48
CA TYR A 43 0.95 1.45 13.18
C TYR A 43 -0.54 1.77 13.21
N GLU A 44 -1.10 1.99 14.38
CA GLU A 44 -2.51 2.37 14.54
C GLU A 44 -2.58 3.77 15.14
N TYR A 45 -3.35 4.64 14.49
CA TYR A 45 -3.59 6.02 14.92
C TYR A 45 -5.08 6.31 14.94
N ILE A 46 -5.49 7.24 15.80
CA ILE A 46 -6.84 7.80 15.83
C ILE A 46 -6.74 9.25 15.38
N ALA A 47 -7.39 9.58 14.27
CA ALA A 47 -7.35 10.92 13.70
C ALA A 47 -7.92 11.95 14.68
N GLN A 48 -7.19 13.04 14.87
CA GLN A 48 -7.56 14.17 15.71
C GLN A 48 -7.98 15.36 14.83
N GLU A 49 -8.54 16.39 15.45
CA GLU A 49 -8.82 17.64 14.77
C GLU A 49 -7.56 18.22 14.12
N GLY A 50 -7.65 18.59 12.85
CA GLY A 50 -6.52 19.12 12.05
C GLY A 50 -5.55 18.09 11.52
N ASP A 51 -5.80 16.79 11.75
CA ASP A 51 -5.04 15.73 11.13
C ASP A 51 -5.43 15.54 9.66
N SER A 52 -4.45 15.07 8.88
CA SER A 52 -4.66 14.53 7.55
C SER A 52 -3.98 13.17 7.42
N TYR A 53 -4.41 12.38 6.45
CA TYR A 53 -3.77 11.09 6.17
C TYR A 53 -2.26 11.28 5.92
N THR A 54 -1.87 12.31 5.16
CA THR A 54 -0.47 12.67 4.89
C THR A 54 0.33 12.91 6.17
N LYS A 55 -0.24 13.67 7.15
CA LYS A 55 0.42 13.89 8.45
C LYS A 55 0.60 12.60 9.23
N ILE A 56 -0.40 11.71 9.20
CA ILE A 56 -0.33 10.40 9.89
C ILE A 56 0.73 9.52 9.23
N VAL A 57 0.81 9.48 7.90
CA VAL A 57 1.88 8.77 7.19
C VAL A 57 3.25 9.34 7.56
N ARG A 58 3.40 10.67 7.58
CA ARG A 58 4.65 11.34 8.00
C ARG A 58 5.09 10.89 9.38
N LYS A 59 4.18 10.88 10.35
CA LYS A 59 4.44 10.39 11.70
C LYS A 59 4.94 8.95 11.69
N ALA A 60 4.27 8.06 10.97
CA ALA A 60 4.66 6.65 10.87
C ALA A 60 6.07 6.49 10.28
N VAL A 61 6.40 7.24 9.21
CA VAL A 61 7.73 7.24 8.58
C VAL A 61 8.80 7.72 9.53
N GLN A 62 8.54 8.79 10.28
CA GLN A 62 9.49 9.32 11.28
C GLN A 62 9.71 8.31 12.41
N ILE A 63 8.64 7.71 12.96
CA ILE A 63 8.74 6.68 14.01
C ILE A 63 9.52 5.48 13.50
N TYR A 64 9.28 5.04 12.27
CA TYR A 64 10.06 3.96 11.65
C TYR A 64 11.55 4.31 11.59
N GLY A 65 11.89 5.51 11.13
CA GLY A 65 13.27 5.99 11.07
C GLY A 65 13.96 5.97 12.42
N ILE A 66 13.31 6.52 13.45
CA ILE A 66 13.83 6.54 14.83
C ILE A 66 14.04 5.12 15.36
N LYS A 67 13.01 4.26 15.23
CA LYS A 67 13.04 2.87 15.72
C LYS A 67 14.15 2.05 15.07
N ASN A 68 14.38 2.25 13.78
CA ASN A 68 15.39 1.51 13.02
C ASN A 68 16.72 2.26 12.88
N LYS A 69 16.92 3.37 13.59
CA LYS A 69 18.13 4.22 13.55
C LYS A 69 18.52 4.61 12.12
N LYS A 70 17.53 4.91 11.29
CA LYS A 70 17.68 5.23 9.88
C LYS A 70 17.41 6.71 9.65
N ASP A 71 18.39 7.44 9.16
CA ASP A 71 18.18 8.81 8.69
C ASP A 71 17.54 8.77 7.29
N ILE A 72 16.28 9.18 7.22
CA ILE A 72 15.52 9.18 5.96
C ILE A 72 15.72 10.50 5.21
N GLY A 73 15.90 11.59 5.94
CA GLY A 73 15.97 12.95 5.39
C GLY A 73 14.61 13.53 4.98
N LYS A 74 14.45 14.84 5.20
CA LYS A 74 13.16 15.53 5.04
C LYS A 74 12.56 15.40 3.64
N ALA A 75 13.36 15.56 2.58
CA ALA A 75 12.88 15.44 1.20
C ALA A 75 12.31 14.06 0.88
N ARG A 76 12.95 12.99 1.37
CA ARG A 76 12.46 11.63 1.21
C ARG A 76 11.18 11.39 1.99
N ILE A 77 11.05 11.96 3.20
CA ILE A 77 9.81 11.88 3.98
C ILE A 77 8.66 12.49 3.18
N VAL A 78 8.85 13.67 2.57
CA VAL A 78 7.83 14.31 1.72
C VAL A 78 7.47 13.43 0.52
N ALA A 79 8.46 12.83 -0.14
CA ALA A 79 8.21 11.92 -1.25
C ALA A 79 7.40 10.69 -0.83
N ILE A 80 7.72 10.10 0.33
CA ILE A 80 7.04 8.91 0.85
C ILE A 80 5.60 9.23 1.20
N GLU A 81 5.36 10.27 2.00
CA GLU A 81 4.01 10.62 2.44
C GLU A 81 3.10 10.97 1.27
N THR A 82 3.62 11.69 0.28
CA THR A 82 2.87 12.03 -0.93
C THR A 82 2.48 10.77 -1.70
N LYS A 83 3.45 9.89 -2.00
CA LYS A 83 3.19 8.66 -2.74
C LYS A 83 2.24 7.70 -2.01
N LEU A 84 2.37 7.56 -0.70
CA LEU A 84 1.47 6.70 0.07
C LEU A 84 0.06 7.30 0.17
N THR A 85 -0.07 8.61 0.32
CA THR A 85 -1.37 9.30 0.32
C THR A 85 -2.06 9.18 -1.04
N GLU A 86 -1.31 9.37 -2.13
CA GLU A 86 -1.78 9.18 -3.49
C GLU A 86 -2.26 7.74 -3.73
N SER A 87 -1.45 6.77 -3.33
CA SER A 87 -1.82 5.34 -3.45
C SER A 87 -3.07 4.98 -2.65
N ALA A 88 -3.34 5.69 -1.56
CA ALA A 88 -4.55 5.53 -0.77
C ALA A 88 -5.76 6.32 -1.32
N GLY A 89 -5.60 7.06 -2.42
CA GLY A 89 -6.66 7.84 -3.04
C GLY A 89 -7.01 9.14 -2.30
N TRP A 90 -6.04 9.76 -1.62
CA TRP A 90 -6.21 11.02 -0.88
C TRP A 90 -7.37 10.99 0.13
N PRO A 91 -7.38 10.06 1.09
CA PRO A 91 -8.52 9.91 1.96
C PRO A 91 -8.73 11.13 2.86
N LEU A 92 -9.98 11.56 2.95
CA LEU A 92 -10.41 12.51 3.97
C LEU A 92 -10.60 11.76 5.28
N LEU A 93 -10.12 12.33 6.38
CA LEU A 93 -10.23 11.73 7.69
C LEU A 93 -11.34 12.40 8.51
N GLU A 94 -12.11 11.59 9.21
CA GLU A 94 -13.03 12.06 10.22
C GLU A 94 -12.36 12.00 11.61
N ILE A 95 -12.71 12.93 12.50
CA ILE A 95 -12.20 12.93 13.87
C ILE A 95 -12.61 11.60 14.54
N GLY A 96 -11.66 10.94 15.18
CA GLY A 96 -11.87 9.62 15.80
C GLY A 96 -11.72 8.44 14.82
N GLN A 97 -11.53 8.69 13.53
CA GLN A 97 -11.29 7.63 12.56
C GLN A 97 -9.98 6.89 12.85
N LYS A 98 -10.05 5.56 12.85
CA LYS A 98 -8.86 4.71 13.00
C LYS A 98 -8.15 4.57 11.66
N VAL A 99 -6.86 4.94 11.64
CA VAL A 99 -5.96 4.76 10.51
C VAL A 99 -4.95 3.67 10.84
N LYS A 100 -4.84 2.68 9.96
CA LYS A 100 -3.87 1.58 10.09
C LYS A 100 -2.88 1.64 8.93
N LEU A 101 -1.59 1.60 9.28
CA LEU A 101 -0.48 1.59 8.32
C LEU A 101 0.39 0.37 8.60
N GLU A 102 0.52 -0.52 7.62
CA GLU A 102 1.39 -1.70 7.75
C GLU A 102 2.85 -1.27 7.78
N GLU A 103 3.63 -1.78 8.76
CA GLU A 103 5.05 -1.47 8.88
C GLU A 103 5.82 -1.86 7.61
N ASP A 104 5.47 -2.98 6.97
CA ASP A 104 6.08 -3.43 5.71
C ASP A 104 5.84 -2.43 4.55
N THR A 105 4.67 -1.82 4.50
CA THR A 105 4.35 -0.79 3.50
C THR A 105 5.22 0.44 3.69
N ILE A 106 5.37 0.89 4.94
CA ILE A 106 6.25 2.00 5.30
C ILE A 106 7.72 1.66 4.96
N ALA A 107 8.18 0.46 5.34
CA ALA A 107 9.54 -0.01 5.07
C ALA A 107 9.87 0.02 3.57
N LYS A 108 8.99 -0.57 2.74
CA LYS A 108 9.16 -0.58 1.27
C LYS A 108 9.16 0.81 0.67
N ALA A 109 8.29 1.70 1.14
CA ALA A 109 8.26 3.09 0.68
C ALA A 109 9.55 3.82 1.02
N ILE A 110 10.12 3.60 2.22
CA ILE A 110 11.41 4.14 2.63
C ILE A 110 12.54 3.58 1.75
N GLU A 111 12.58 2.27 1.51
CA GLU A 111 13.59 1.65 0.65
C GLU A 111 13.57 2.24 -0.78
N ASN A 112 12.38 2.46 -1.32
CA ASN A 112 12.24 3.09 -2.63
C ASN A 112 12.70 4.55 -2.62
N ALA A 113 12.37 5.31 -1.58
CA ALA A 113 12.82 6.70 -1.45
C ALA A 113 14.33 6.83 -1.24
N MET A 114 14.96 5.85 -0.61
CA MET A 114 16.43 5.82 -0.46
C MET A 114 17.16 5.64 -1.81
N LYS A 115 16.48 5.13 -2.84
CA LYS A 115 17.01 4.95 -4.20
C LYS A 115 16.76 6.15 -5.12
N LEU A 116 16.11 7.21 -4.63
CA LEU A 116 15.91 8.42 -5.42
C LEU A 116 17.26 8.99 -5.85
N ASN A 117 17.38 9.33 -7.14
CA ASN A 117 18.54 10.03 -7.66
C ASN A 117 18.54 11.50 -7.21
N ASP A 118 19.67 12.18 -7.42
CA ASP A 118 19.88 13.55 -6.96
C ASP A 118 18.88 14.54 -7.58
N LYS A 119 18.51 14.34 -8.84
CA LYS A 119 17.53 15.20 -9.54
C LYS A 119 16.15 15.08 -8.89
N ASP A 120 15.69 13.86 -8.64
CA ASP A 120 14.39 13.63 -8.02
C ASP A 120 14.39 14.08 -6.55
N LEU A 121 15.51 13.86 -5.85
CA LEU A 121 15.65 14.32 -4.48
C LEU A 121 15.61 15.85 -4.37
N LEU A 122 16.28 16.55 -5.31
CA LEU A 122 16.26 18.00 -5.38
C LEU A 122 14.86 18.55 -5.66
N ALA A 123 14.10 17.88 -6.53
CA ALA A 123 12.70 18.23 -6.79
C ALA A 123 11.85 18.14 -5.51
N TRP A 124 12.00 17.10 -4.71
CA TRP A 124 11.30 16.95 -3.43
C TRP A 124 11.78 17.95 -2.37
N GLN A 125 13.07 18.34 -2.41
CA GLN A 125 13.63 19.33 -1.49
C GLN A 125 12.92 20.69 -1.59
N THR A 126 12.37 21.05 -2.74
CA THR A 126 11.63 22.30 -2.93
C THR A 126 10.37 22.40 -2.09
N TYR A 127 9.78 21.27 -1.71
CA TYR A 127 8.57 21.21 -0.89
C TYR A 127 8.85 21.22 0.62
N VAL A 128 10.07 20.92 1.05
CA VAL A 128 10.45 20.83 2.47
C VAL A 128 10.10 22.11 3.27
N PRO A 129 10.31 23.33 2.77
CA PRO A 129 9.97 24.54 3.53
C PRO A 129 8.47 24.72 3.82
N PHE A 130 7.61 24.04 3.08
CA PHE A 130 6.15 24.13 3.21
C PHE A 130 5.54 23.02 4.06
N VAL A 131 6.37 22.14 4.61
CA VAL A 131 5.94 20.97 5.37
C VAL A 131 6.30 21.12 6.85
N ASP A 132 5.31 21.01 7.71
CA ASP A 132 5.53 20.92 9.15
C ASP A 132 5.90 19.48 9.52
N PHE A 133 7.13 19.29 9.98
CA PHE A 133 7.65 17.99 10.43
C PHE A 133 7.38 17.69 11.91
N TYR A 134 6.73 18.60 12.63
CA TYR A 134 6.33 18.36 14.00
C TYR A 134 5.06 17.49 14.02
N THR A 135 5.21 16.22 14.40
CA THR A 135 4.12 15.26 14.39
C THR A 135 3.74 14.70 15.76
N ASN A 136 4.25 15.29 16.84
CA ASN A 136 3.98 14.77 18.20
C ASN A 136 2.48 14.78 18.54
N ASN A 137 1.75 15.80 18.06
CA ASN A 137 0.33 15.99 18.25
C ASN A 137 -0.56 15.35 17.16
N VAL A 138 0.05 14.66 16.17
CA VAL A 138 -0.68 14.02 15.08
C VAL A 138 -1.12 12.64 15.51
N GLY A 139 -2.42 12.36 15.42
CA GLY A 139 -3.03 11.08 15.76
C GLY A 139 -2.69 10.60 17.17
N GLU A 140 -3.64 10.00 17.86
CA GLU A 140 -3.31 9.24 19.06
C GLU A 140 -2.84 7.85 18.68
N SER A 141 -1.65 7.43 19.15
CA SER A 141 -1.25 6.04 19.06
C SER A 141 -1.96 5.24 20.15
N LYS A 142 -2.70 4.20 19.78
CA LYS A 142 -3.11 3.21 20.78
C LYS A 142 -1.85 2.53 21.31
N LYS A 143 -1.69 2.61 22.63
CA LYS A 143 -0.70 1.82 23.37
C LYS A 143 -1.08 0.36 23.37
#